data_659d7ebd406101e01ced81adc5ce56f4
#
_entry.id   659d7ebd406101e01ced81adc5ce56f4
#
_cell.length_a   1.000
_cell.length_b   1.000
_cell.length_c   1.000
_cell.angle_alpha   90.00
_cell.angle_beta   90.00
_cell.angle_gamma   90.00
#
_symmetry.space_group_name_H-M   'P 1'
#
loop_
_entity.id
_entity.type
_entity.pdbx_description
1 polymer ?
#
loop_
_entity_poly.entity_id
_entity_poly.type
_entity_poly.pdbx_seq_one_letter_code
_entity_poly.pdbx_strand_id
1 'polypeptide(L)'
;NWQFLTSFPSRFASQSGILSSWVGSLLIMFVTAFTAVPLGIAAGVYLEEYARKNKITNLIEINIANLAGVPSIIYGLMALGLLVYVFRLGQSVLAGGLTLAFLILPIVIVATREASRTIPQSIRDGAYALGSTKWQVVRHHLLPYSMGGIMTGVIVALSRAIGEAAPLITIGALTFIAFLPPAPIQAQPPFLSTDWLWSPFSVLPIQMFMLMAGAL
;
A
#
# COMPACT_ATOMS: atom_id res chain seq x y z
N ASN A 1 0.18 -23.60 17.33
CA ASN A 1 1.15 -24.58 16.80
C ASN A 1 2.18 -23.88 15.94
N TRP A 2 3.45 -23.81 16.38
CA TRP A 2 4.54 -23.23 15.60
C TRP A 2 4.70 -23.91 14.23
N GLN A 3 4.49 -25.20 14.15
CA GLN A 3 4.52 -25.97 12.89
C GLN A 3 3.57 -25.39 11.82
N PHE A 4 2.36 -24.97 12.19
CA PHE A 4 1.42 -24.36 11.25
C PHE A 4 1.92 -23.04 10.65
N LEU A 5 2.63 -22.22 11.42
CA LEU A 5 3.20 -20.96 10.95
C LEU A 5 4.46 -21.14 10.10
N THR A 6 5.21 -22.23 10.32
CA THR A 6 6.51 -22.49 9.68
C THR A 6 6.48 -23.55 8.60
N SER A 7 5.34 -24.20 8.38
CA SER A 7 5.16 -25.18 7.31
C SER A 7 4.60 -24.55 6.04
N PHE A 8 4.92 -25.17 4.92
CA PHE A 8 4.32 -24.80 3.61
C PHE A 8 2.90 -25.34 3.49
N PRO A 9 2.08 -24.75 2.60
CA PRO A 9 0.79 -25.33 2.24
C PRO A 9 0.96 -26.76 1.75
N SER A 10 0.14 -27.69 2.25
CA SER A 10 0.16 -29.11 1.90
C SER A 10 -1.27 -29.60 1.68
N ARG A 11 -1.44 -30.60 0.80
CA ARG A 11 -2.71 -31.30 0.61
C ARG A 11 -3.12 -32.15 1.83
N PHE A 12 -2.18 -32.43 2.71
CA PHE A 12 -2.45 -33.16 3.95
C PHE A 12 -2.69 -32.17 5.08
N ALA A 13 -3.91 -32.13 5.61
CA ALA A 13 -4.31 -31.17 6.66
C ALA A 13 -3.40 -31.19 7.89
N SER A 14 -2.82 -32.36 8.24
CA SER A 14 -1.90 -32.51 9.37
C SER A 14 -0.53 -31.85 9.18
N GLN A 15 -0.14 -31.56 7.93
CA GLN A 15 1.16 -30.96 7.56
C GLN A 15 1.00 -29.59 6.88
N SER A 16 -0.24 -29.13 6.71
CA SER A 16 -0.51 -27.87 6.05
C SER A 16 -0.13 -26.69 6.93
N GLY A 17 0.53 -25.68 6.34
CA GLY A 17 0.93 -24.44 6.99
C GLY A 17 0.67 -23.23 6.11
N ILE A 18 1.02 -22.06 6.61
CA ILE A 18 0.76 -20.76 5.98
C ILE A 18 2.05 -19.93 5.73
N LEU A 19 3.22 -20.57 5.78
CA LEU A 19 4.52 -19.87 5.71
C LEU A 19 4.64 -18.99 4.46
N SER A 20 4.35 -19.51 3.27
CA SER A 20 4.46 -18.75 2.03
C SER A 20 3.48 -17.57 1.97
N SER A 21 2.29 -17.73 2.54
CA SER A 21 1.23 -16.71 2.47
C SER A 21 1.50 -15.53 3.42
N TRP A 22 2.00 -15.77 4.64
CA TRP A 22 2.30 -14.65 5.53
C TRP A 22 3.59 -13.92 5.11
N VAL A 23 4.60 -14.62 4.61
CA VAL A 23 5.80 -14.00 4.04
C VAL A 23 5.45 -13.18 2.79
N GLY A 24 4.67 -13.74 1.88
CA GLY A 24 4.19 -13.02 0.70
C GLY A 24 3.35 -11.79 1.07
N SER A 25 2.46 -11.89 2.07
CA SER A 25 1.71 -10.72 2.57
C SER A 25 2.62 -9.63 3.12
N LEU A 26 3.66 -9.98 3.89
CA LEU A 26 4.61 -9.01 4.41
C LEU A 26 5.38 -8.30 3.29
N LEU A 27 5.86 -9.04 2.29
CA LEU A 27 6.59 -8.46 1.16
C LEU A 27 5.72 -7.52 0.33
N ILE A 28 4.48 -7.92 0.03
CA ILE A 28 3.52 -7.07 -0.68
C ILE A 28 3.20 -5.83 0.14
N MET A 29 2.94 -5.97 1.44
CA MET A 29 2.67 -4.83 2.32
C MET A 29 3.85 -3.89 2.43
N PHE A 30 5.07 -4.40 2.41
CA PHE A 30 6.28 -3.57 2.35
C PHE A 30 6.32 -2.72 1.08
N VAL A 31 6.10 -3.32 -0.11
CA VAL A 31 6.03 -2.58 -1.39
C VAL A 31 4.89 -1.57 -1.36
N THR A 32 3.71 -1.98 -0.89
CA THR A 32 2.53 -1.13 -0.79
C THR A 32 2.78 0.09 0.10
N ALA A 33 3.30 -0.13 1.30
CA ALA A 33 3.59 0.94 2.25
C ALA A 33 4.68 1.89 1.74
N PHE A 34 5.78 1.32 1.21
CA PHE A 34 6.91 2.10 0.69
C PHE A 34 6.53 2.98 -0.50
N THR A 35 5.55 2.56 -1.30
CA THR A 35 5.08 3.34 -2.45
C THR A 35 3.92 4.27 -2.10
N ALA A 36 2.85 3.76 -1.49
CA ALA A 36 1.63 4.53 -1.27
C ALA A 36 1.78 5.59 -0.17
N VAL A 37 2.51 5.29 0.93
CA VAL A 37 2.56 6.22 2.07
C VAL A 37 3.33 7.49 1.70
N PRO A 38 4.58 7.45 1.20
CA PRO A 38 5.29 8.68 0.88
C PRO A 38 4.63 9.45 -0.26
N LEU A 39 4.13 8.77 -1.31
CA LEU A 39 3.43 9.43 -2.42
C LEU A 39 2.11 10.05 -1.97
N GLY A 40 1.34 9.35 -1.15
CA GLY A 40 0.06 9.83 -0.63
C GLY A 40 0.21 11.03 0.29
N ILE A 41 1.20 11.01 1.19
CA ILE A 41 1.52 12.16 2.07
C ILE A 41 2.00 13.34 1.23
N ALA A 42 2.93 13.12 0.30
CA ALA A 42 3.45 14.19 -0.56
C ALA A 42 2.33 14.83 -1.41
N ALA A 43 1.46 14.02 -2.02
CA ALA A 43 0.33 14.51 -2.79
C ALA A 43 -0.70 15.24 -1.93
N GLY A 44 -1.02 14.72 -0.74
CA GLY A 44 -1.94 15.36 0.20
C GLY A 44 -1.44 16.73 0.67
N VAL A 45 -0.17 16.81 1.07
CA VAL A 45 0.47 18.07 1.45
C VAL A 45 0.52 19.04 0.26
N TYR A 46 0.87 18.56 -0.93
CA TYR A 46 0.89 19.40 -2.12
C TYR A 46 -0.48 20.00 -2.43
N LEU A 47 -1.52 19.19 -2.41
CA LEU A 47 -2.88 19.63 -2.71
C LEU A 47 -3.41 20.63 -1.68
N GLU A 48 -3.08 20.46 -0.40
CA GLU A 48 -3.59 21.34 0.65
C GLU A 48 -2.80 22.63 0.75
N GLU A 49 -1.46 22.60 0.65
CA GLU A 49 -0.61 23.72 0.95
C GLU A 49 -0.10 24.45 -0.31
N TYR A 50 0.14 23.74 -1.43
CA TYR A 50 0.78 24.32 -2.61
C TYR A 50 -0.18 24.56 -3.78
N ALA A 51 -1.20 23.73 -3.93
CA ALA A 51 -2.11 23.82 -5.05
C ALA A 51 -2.92 25.12 -5.00
N ARG A 52 -3.08 25.78 -6.15
CA ARG A 52 -3.95 26.94 -6.27
C ARG A 52 -5.41 26.50 -6.22
N LYS A 53 -6.25 27.18 -5.44
CA LYS A 53 -7.70 26.92 -5.39
C LYS A 53 -8.34 27.36 -6.71
N ASN A 54 -8.44 26.44 -7.67
CA ASN A 54 -9.07 26.65 -8.97
C ASN A 54 -9.96 25.46 -9.36
N LYS A 55 -10.67 25.58 -10.47
CA LYS A 55 -11.57 24.51 -10.97
C LYS A 55 -10.85 23.18 -11.23
N ILE A 56 -9.59 23.23 -11.67
CA ILE A 56 -8.79 22.03 -11.95
C ILE A 56 -8.46 21.30 -10.64
N THR A 57 -8.01 22.03 -9.63
CA THR A 57 -7.71 21.44 -8.31
C THR A 57 -8.96 20.82 -7.70
N ASN A 58 -10.11 21.51 -7.75
CA ASN A 58 -11.37 20.94 -7.29
C ASN A 58 -11.76 19.66 -8.04
N LEU A 59 -11.56 19.63 -9.36
CA LEU A 59 -11.80 18.42 -10.15
C LEU A 59 -10.91 17.25 -9.73
N ILE A 60 -9.62 17.52 -9.49
CA ILE A 60 -8.68 16.51 -8.99
C ILE A 60 -9.12 15.98 -7.63
N GLU A 61 -9.53 16.87 -6.72
CA GLU A 61 -10.00 16.51 -5.38
C GLU A 61 -11.24 15.61 -5.41
N ILE A 62 -12.22 15.96 -6.24
CA ILE A 62 -13.44 15.16 -6.45
C ILE A 62 -13.07 13.78 -7.02
N ASN A 63 -12.16 13.72 -7.99
CA ASN A 63 -11.73 12.45 -8.56
C ASN A 63 -11.00 11.57 -7.54
N ILE A 64 -10.11 12.13 -6.72
CA ILE A 64 -9.43 11.37 -5.65
C ILE A 64 -10.45 10.79 -4.66
N ALA A 65 -11.44 11.58 -4.25
CA ALA A 65 -12.51 11.12 -3.36
C ALA A 65 -13.35 10.01 -4.01
N ASN A 66 -13.69 10.14 -5.29
CA ASN A 66 -14.42 9.13 -6.04
C ASN A 66 -13.63 7.83 -6.21
N LEU A 67 -12.30 7.90 -6.44
CA LEU A 67 -11.43 6.74 -6.54
C LEU A 67 -11.45 5.90 -5.26
N ALA A 68 -11.55 6.51 -4.08
CA ALA A 68 -11.66 5.78 -2.82
C ALA A 68 -12.92 4.88 -2.74
N GLY A 69 -13.97 5.20 -3.51
CA GLY A 69 -15.23 4.45 -3.58
C GLY A 69 -15.29 3.39 -4.70
N VAL A 70 -14.25 3.28 -5.55
CA VAL A 70 -14.23 2.30 -6.65
C VAL A 70 -14.10 0.88 -6.09
N PRO A 71 -14.87 -0.11 -6.60
CA PRO A 71 -14.70 -1.52 -6.21
C PRO A 71 -13.28 -2.01 -6.41
N SER A 72 -12.72 -2.70 -5.41
CA SER A 72 -11.30 -3.12 -5.40
C SER A 72 -10.93 -4.04 -6.58
N ILE A 73 -11.87 -4.83 -7.07
CA ILE A 73 -11.66 -5.71 -8.24
C ILE A 73 -11.29 -4.91 -9.50
N ILE A 74 -11.79 -3.69 -9.66
CA ILE A 74 -11.48 -2.83 -10.82
C ILE A 74 -10.01 -2.42 -10.80
N TYR A 75 -9.45 -2.13 -9.61
CA TYR A 75 -8.01 -1.89 -9.46
C TYR A 75 -7.18 -3.10 -9.89
N GLY A 76 -7.64 -4.31 -9.57
CA GLY A 76 -6.99 -5.54 -10.00
C GLY A 76 -7.03 -5.73 -11.52
N LEU A 77 -8.18 -5.50 -12.16
CA LEU A 77 -8.30 -5.59 -13.63
C LEU A 77 -7.46 -4.53 -14.33
N MET A 78 -7.47 -3.30 -13.82
CA MET A 78 -6.60 -2.24 -14.33
C MET A 78 -5.12 -2.60 -14.19
N ALA A 79 -4.73 -3.13 -13.05
CA ALA A 79 -3.36 -3.53 -12.81
C ALA A 79 -2.95 -4.73 -13.66
N LEU A 80 -3.83 -5.71 -13.87
CA LEU A 80 -3.59 -6.81 -14.79
C LEU A 80 -3.29 -6.28 -16.20
N GLY A 81 -4.11 -5.37 -16.73
CA GLY A 81 -3.87 -4.76 -18.04
C GLY A 81 -2.59 -3.93 -18.08
N LEU A 82 -2.42 -3.02 -17.14
CA LEU A 82 -1.34 -2.04 -17.16
C LEU A 82 -0.02 -2.62 -16.65
N LEU A 83 0.00 -3.19 -15.42
CA LEU A 83 1.24 -3.63 -14.79
C LEU A 83 1.73 -4.96 -15.34
N VAL A 84 0.83 -5.93 -15.52
CA VAL A 84 1.22 -7.28 -15.96
C VAL A 84 1.45 -7.33 -17.46
N TYR A 85 0.53 -6.82 -18.29
CA TYR A 85 0.63 -6.93 -19.74
C TYR A 85 1.43 -5.80 -20.40
N VAL A 86 1.15 -4.52 -20.07
CA VAL A 86 1.83 -3.38 -20.73
C VAL A 86 3.24 -3.21 -20.18
N PHE A 87 3.40 -3.12 -18.86
CA PHE A 87 4.71 -2.98 -18.22
C PHE A 87 5.48 -4.30 -18.07
N ARG A 88 4.84 -5.44 -18.36
CA ARG A 88 5.45 -6.78 -18.31
C ARG A 88 6.07 -7.13 -16.95
N LEU A 89 5.50 -6.64 -15.85
CA LEU A 89 5.97 -6.95 -14.50
C LEU A 89 5.65 -8.40 -14.09
N GLY A 90 4.83 -9.10 -14.85
CA GLY A 90 4.38 -10.46 -14.52
C GLY A 90 3.48 -10.50 -13.28
N GLN A 91 3.15 -11.71 -12.86
CA GLN A 91 2.38 -11.99 -11.63
C GLN A 91 3.32 -11.98 -10.42
N SER A 92 3.84 -10.81 -10.08
CA SER A 92 4.95 -10.64 -9.15
C SER A 92 4.54 -9.88 -7.88
N VAL A 93 5.35 -10.01 -6.83
CA VAL A 93 5.22 -9.23 -5.58
C VAL A 93 5.14 -7.73 -5.88
N LEU A 94 5.95 -7.25 -6.84
CA LEU A 94 5.95 -5.85 -7.25
C LEU A 94 4.60 -5.43 -7.85
N ALA A 95 4.05 -6.22 -8.78
CA ALA A 95 2.75 -5.94 -9.39
C ALA A 95 1.63 -5.96 -8.34
N GLY A 96 1.63 -6.93 -7.43
CA GLY A 96 0.68 -7.02 -6.32
C GLY A 96 0.77 -5.84 -5.38
N GLY A 97 1.98 -5.47 -4.95
CA GLY A 97 2.22 -4.34 -4.06
C GLY A 97 1.82 -2.99 -4.66
N LEU A 98 2.14 -2.75 -5.94
CA LEU A 98 1.73 -1.54 -6.65
C LEU A 98 0.21 -1.46 -6.82
N THR A 99 -0.46 -2.60 -7.04
CA THR A 99 -1.93 -2.63 -7.14
C THR A 99 -2.60 -2.22 -5.84
N LEU A 100 -2.15 -2.77 -4.73
CA LEU A 100 -2.64 -2.35 -3.42
C LEU A 100 -2.25 -0.91 -3.10
N ALA A 101 -1.09 -0.45 -3.57
CA ALA A 101 -0.68 0.95 -3.44
C ALA A 101 -1.65 1.89 -4.16
N PHE A 102 -2.04 1.60 -5.39
CA PHE A 102 -3.05 2.39 -6.11
C PHE A 102 -4.41 2.39 -5.41
N LEU A 103 -4.79 1.26 -4.82
CA LEU A 103 -6.06 1.14 -4.10
C LEU A 103 -6.10 2.02 -2.84
N ILE A 104 -5.01 2.07 -2.07
CA ILE A 104 -4.99 2.84 -0.80
C ILE A 104 -4.51 4.28 -0.96
N LEU A 105 -3.87 4.62 -2.07
CA LEU A 105 -3.32 5.95 -2.33
C LEU A 105 -4.34 7.08 -2.13
N PRO A 106 -5.56 7.00 -2.68
CA PRO A 106 -6.59 8.03 -2.45
C PRO A 106 -6.93 8.21 -0.97
N ILE A 107 -6.96 7.12 -0.21
CA ILE A 107 -7.27 7.16 1.23
C ILE A 107 -6.18 7.92 2.00
N VAL A 108 -4.90 7.62 1.70
CA VAL A 108 -3.76 8.31 2.33
C VAL A 108 -3.74 9.80 1.96
N ILE A 109 -4.03 10.14 0.69
CA ILE A 109 -4.10 11.54 0.24
C ILE A 109 -5.18 12.30 1.01
N VAL A 110 -6.40 11.76 1.07
CA VAL A 110 -7.53 12.40 1.76
C VAL A 110 -7.22 12.54 3.26
N ALA A 111 -6.75 11.49 3.91
CA ALA A 111 -6.40 11.52 5.33
C ALA A 111 -5.32 12.57 5.64
N THR A 112 -4.30 12.69 4.79
CA THR A 112 -3.24 13.70 4.94
C THR A 112 -3.79 15.11 4.81
N ARG A 113 -4.67 15.35 3.85
CA ARG A 113 -5.31 16.66 3.67
C ARG A 113 -6.18 17.03 4.86
N GLU A 114 -7.05 16.11 5.30
CA GLU A 114 -7.91 16.36 6.45
C GLU A 114 -7.09 16.61 7.72
N ALA A 115 -6.04 15.84 7.97
CA ALA A 115 -5.13 16.09 9.09
C ALA A 115 -4.44 17.48 9.01
N SER A 116 -4.07 17.93 7.81
CA SER A 116 -3.47 19.26 7.61
C SER A 116 -4.49 20.39 7.80
N ARG A 117 -5.75 20.18 7.50
CA ARG A 117 -6.85 21.17 7.67
C ARG A 117 -7.19 21.44 9.11
N THR A 118 -6.94 20.50 10.03
CA THR A 118 -7.20 20.72 11.46
C THR A 118 -6.30 21.77 12.10
N ILE A 119 -5.21 22.15 11.41
CA ILE A 119 -4.23 23.10 11.95
C ILE A 119 -4.78 24.53 11.84
N PRO A 120 -4.85 25.28 12.95
CA PRO A 120 -5.30 26.66 12.96
C PRO A 120 -4.48 27.57 12.02
N GLN A 121 -5.17 28.46 11.31
CA GLN A 121 -4.52 29.39 10.38
C GLN A 121 -3.50 30.30 11.09
N SER A 122 -3.73 30.64 12.36
CA SER A 122 -2.82 31.47 13.17
C SER A 122 -1.41 30.90 13.28
N ILE A 123 -1.24 29.57 13.25
CA ILE A 123 0.09 28.94 13.25
C ILE A 123 0.82 29.24 11.94
N ARG A 124 0.11 29.17 10.81
CA ARG A 124 0.66 29.53 9.49
C ARG A 124 1.05 31.00 9.43
N ASP A 125 0.13 31.86 9.82
CA ASP A 125 0.32 33.33 9.78
C ASP A 125 1.46 33.77 10.70
N GLY A 126 1.56 33.19 11.90
CA GLY A 126 2.64 33.44 12.83
C GLY A 126 4.01 33.05 12.27
N ALA A 127 4.11 31.87 11.65
CA ALA A 127 5.34 31.41 11.02
C ALA A 127 5.75 32.31 9.83
N TYR A 128 4.80 32.74 9.01
CA TYR A 128 5.08 33.70 7.92
C TYR A 128 5.49 35.09 8.44
N ALA A 129 4.88 35.57 9.52
CA ALA A 129 5.25 36.83 10.15
C ALA A 129 6.71 36.83 10.66
N LEU A 130 7.24 35.66 11.04
CA LEU A 130 8.65 35.47 11.42
C LEU A 130 9.59 35.31 10.21
N GLY A 131 9.09 35.48 8.98
CA GLY A 131 9.89 35.38 7.75
C GLY A 131 10.12 33.95 7.24
N SER A 132 9.40 32.94 7.74
CA SER A 132 9.54 31.56 7.27
C SER A 132 9.09 31.42 5.83
N THR A 133 9.85 30.65 5.04
CA THR A 133 9.43 30.23 3.70
C THR A 133 8.31 29.17 3.79
N LYS A 134 7.54 29.01 2.74
CA LYS A 134 6.45 28.02 2.68
C LYS A 134 6.90 26.60 3.01
N TRP A 135 8.07 26.21 2.51
CA TRP A 135 8.67 24.91 2.82
C TRP A 135 9.02 24.75 4.30
N GLN A 136 9.57 25.81 4.92
CA GLN A 136 9.88 25.80 6.36
C GLN A 136 8.62 25.66 7.21
N VAL A 137 7.55 26.38 6.85
CA VAL A 137 6.24 26.26 7.53
C VAL A 137 5.73 24.84 7.44
N VAL A 138 5.72 24.23 6.26
CA VAL A 138 5.26 22.85 6.06
C VAL A 138 6.11 21.87 6.86
N ARG A 139 7.43 21.93 6.71
CA ARG A 139 8.34 20.94 7.30
C ARG A 139 8.43 21.02 8.83
N HIS A 140 8.48 22.23 9.40
CA HIS A 140 8.77 22.42 10.81
C HIS A 140 7.52 22.63 11.68
N HIS A 141 6.39 23.04 11.08
CA HIS A 141 5.17 23.32 11.81
C HIS A 141 4.02 22.38 11.41
N LEU A 142 3.66 22.35 10.12
CA LEU A 142 2.44 21.65 9.69
C LEU A 142 2.60 20.12 9.75
N LEU A 143 3.64 19.56 9.15
CA LEU A 143 3.87 18.12 9.16
C LEU A 143 4.00 17.54 10.58
N PRO A 144 4.82 18.08 11.48
CA PRO A 144 4.90 17.57 12.84
C PRO A 144 3.58 17.66 13.60
N TYR A 145 2.83 18.75 13.42
CA TYR A 145 1.54 18.94 14.08
C TYR A 145 0.47 17.95 13.58
N SER A 146 0.41 17.72 12.28
CA SER A 146 -0.57 16.82 11.66
C SER A 146 -0.17 15.34 11.67
N MET A 147 1.05 15.00 12.13
CA MET A 147 1.60 13.65 12.05
C MET A 147 0.69 12.60 12.70
N GLY A 148 0.06 12.91 13.84
CA GLY A 148 -0.86 11.99 14.51
C GLY A 148 -2.05 11.61 13.63
N GLY A 149 -2.69 12.61 13.00
CA GLY A 149 -3.80 12.40 12.08
C GLY A 149 -3.37 11.65 10.80
N ILE A 150 -2.22 12.04 10.24
CA ILE A 150 -1.66 11.36 9.05
C ILE A 150 -1.39 9.88 9.35
N MET A 151 -0.72 9.57 10.47
CA MET A 151 -0.40 8.19 10.85
C MET A 151 -1.66 7.36 11.09
N THR A 152 -2.69 7.93 11.72
CA THR A 152 -3.99 7.27 11.87
C THR A 152 -4.58 6.90 10.51
N GLY A 153 -4.58 7.84 9.55
CA GLY A 153 -5.04 7.58 8.20
C GLY A 153 -4.23 6.51 7.47
N VAL A 154 -2.90 6.53 7.62
CA VAL A 154 -2.00 5.51 7.07
C VAL A 154 -2.30 4.12 7.65
N ILE A 155 -2.47 4.01 8.97
CA ILE A 155 -2.80 2.74 9.63
C ILE A 155 -4.13 2.19 9.10
N VAL A 156 -5.16 3.02 8.97
CA VAL A 156 -6.47 2.61 8.42
C VAL A 156 -6.33 2.14 6.97
N ALA A 157 -5.57 2.87 6.15
CA ALA A 157 -5.33 2.51 4.75
C ALA A 157 -4.57 1.16 4.62
N LEU A 158 -3.51 0.97 5.40
CA LEU A 158 -2.75 -0.28 5.40
C LEU A 158 -3.56 -1.46 5.96
N SER A 159 -4.36 -1.25 7.00
CA SER A 159 -5.26 -2.28 7.54
C SER A 159 -6.28 -2.75 6.49
N ARG A 160 -6.79 -1.83 5.66
CA ARG A 160 -7.63 -2.18 4.52
C ARG A 160 -6.86 -3.02 3.52
N ALA A 161 -5.64 -2.61 3.13
CA ALA A 161 -4.82 -3.32 2.15
C ALA A 161 -4.51 -4.77 2.57
N ILE A 162 -4.24 -5.02 3.85
CA ILE A 162 -3.96 -6.37 4.37
C ILE A 162 -5.14 -7.32 4.15
N GLY A 163 -6.37 -6.83 4.27
CA GLY A 163 -7.59 -7.64 4.11
C GLY A 163 -8.04 -7.86 2.67
N GLU A 164 -7.44 -7.19 1.68
CA GLU A 164 -7.89 -7.21 0.29
C GLU A 164 -7.37 -8.42 -0.48
N ALA A 165 -8.28 -9.31 -0.86
CA ALA A 165 -7.98 -10.46 -1.72
C ALA A 165 -8.34 -10.20 -3.20
N ALA A 166 -9.44 -9.49 -3.47
CA ALA A 166 -10.03 -9.37 -4.80
C ALA A 166 -9.07 -8.85 -5.88
N PRO A 167 -8.34 -7.73 -5.70
CA PRO A 167 -7.42 -7.25 -6.71
C PRO A 167 -6.21 -8.16 -6.91
N LEU A 168 -5.80 -8.90 -5.88
CA LEU A 168 -4.66 -9.80 -5.96
C LEU A 168 -5.00 -11.09 -6.70
N ILE A 169 -6.21 -11.61 -6.54
CA ILE A 169 -6.72 -12.76 -7.31
C ILE A 169 -6.77 -12.42 -8.80
N THR A 170 -7.23 -11.23 -9.17
CA THR A 170 -7.33 -10.82 -10.58
C THR A 170 -5.98 -10.70 -11.26
N ILE A 171 -4.92 -10.33 -10.52
CA ILE A 171 -3.55 -10.28 -11.06
C ILE A 171 -2.95 -11.68 -11.19
N GLY A 172 -3.51 -12.68 -10.52
CA GLY A 172 -3.04 -14.05 -10.54
C GLY A 172 -2.19 -14.44 -9.33
N ALA A 173 -2.51 -13.91 -8.16
CA ALA A 173 -1.96 -14.41 -6.90
C ALA A 173 -2.22 -15.92 -6.79
N LEU A 174 -1.17 -16.69 -6.53
CA LEU A 174 -1.25 -18.14 -6.49
C LEU A 174 -1.89 -18.63 -5.19
N THR A 175 -2.77 -19.60 -5.31
CA THR A 175 -3.44 -20.21 -4.16
C THR A 175 -2.58 -21.21 -3.42
N PHE A 176 -1.58 -21.78 -4.10
CA PHE A 176 -0.68 -22.78 -3.56
C PHE A 176 0.76 -22.51 -3.99
N ILE A 177 1.63 -22.14 -3.04
CA ILE A 177 3.06 -21.95 -3.25
C ILE A 177 3.83 -22.71 -2.18
N ALA A 178 4.66 -23.67 -2.63
CA ALA A 178 5.51 -24.49 -1.77
C ALA A 178 6.98 -24.00 -1.71
N PHE A 179 7.22 -22.73 -2.05
CA PHE A 179 8.54 -22.10 -1.96
C PHE A 179 8.43 -20.68 -1.42
N LEU A 180 9.55 -20.15 -0.93
CA LEU A 180 9.64 -18.75 -0.51
C LEU A 180 10.27 -17.91 -1.63
N PRO A 181 9.86 -16.63 -1.77
CA PRO A 181 10.62 -15.67 -2.54
C PRO A 181 12.07 -15.58 -2.04
N PRO A 182 13.06 -15.31 -2.90
CA PRO A 182 14.43 -15.06 -2.45
C PRO A 182 14.47 -14.00 -1.35
N ALA A 183 15.33 -14.20 -0.34
CA ALA A 183 15.42 -13.24 0.75
C ALA A 183 15.92 -11.89 0.23
N PRO A 184 15.31 -10.75 0.66
CA PRO A 184 15.77 -9.41 0.30
C PRO A 184 17.21 -9.13 0.74
N ILE A 185 17.60 -9.74 1.86
CA ILE A 185 18.96 -9.63 2.42
C ILE A 185 19.65 -11.00 2.28
N GLN A 186 20.79 -11.03 1.61
CA GLN A 186 21.58 -12.24 1.39
C GLN A 186 22.89 -12.19 2.17
N ALA A 187 23.36 -13.36 2.60
CA ALA A 187 24.65 -13.48 3.31
C ALA A 187 25.88 -13.31 2.39
N GLN A 188 25.70 -13.38 1.07
CA GLN A 188 26.74 -13.22 0.06
C GLN A 188 26.47 -12.02 -0.84
N PRO A 189 27.49 -11.37 -1.42
CA PRO A 189 27.31 -10.28 -2.37
C PRO A 189 26.53 -10.72 -3.64
N PRO A 190 25.60 -9.89 -4.13
CA PRO A 190 25.15 -8.62 -3.56
C PRO A 190 24.29 -8.81 -2.30
N PHE A 191 24.64 -8.16 -1.20
CA PHE A 191 23.95 -8.29 0.10
C PHE A 191 22.46 -7.92 0.05
N LEU A 192 22.05 -7.14 -0.96
CA LEU A 192 20.66 -6.80 -1.25
C LEU A 192 20.28 -7.36 -2.63
N SER A 193 19.27 -8.21 -2.67
CA SER A 193 18.72 -8.74 -3.92
C SER A 193 17.35 -8.12 -4.18
N THR A 194 17.04 -7.85 -5.44
CA THR A 194 15.74 -7.39 -5.90
C THR A 194 14.90 -8.51 -6.52
N ASP A 195 15.41 -9.74 -6.57
CA ASP A 195 14.78 -10.87 -7.24
C ASP A 195 13.44 -11.25 -6.61
N TRP A 196 13.30 -11.01 -5.30
CA TRP A 196 12.04 -11.23 -4.59
C TRP A 196 10.88 -10.38 -5.13
N LEU A 197 11.18 -9.18 -5.70
CA LEU A 197 10.17 -8.32 -6.30
C LEU A 197 9.49 -8.96 -7.51
N TRP A 198 10.21 -9.80 -8.25
CA TRP A 198 9.76 -10.47 -9.46
C TRP A 198 9.21 -11.87 -9.21
N SER A 199 9.28 -12.34 -7.97
CA SER A 199 8.80 -13.67 -7.59
C SER A 199 7.28 -13.72 -7.54
N PRO A 200 6.67 -14.87 -7.90
CA PRO A 200 5.25 -15.10 -7.67
C PRO A 200 4.96 -15.14 -6.17
N PHE A 201 3.74 -14.85 -5.79
CA PHE A 201 3.34 -14.67 -4.40
C PHE A 201 2.00 -15.31 -4.08
N SER A 202 1.81 -15.64 -2.80
CA SER A 202 0.52 -15.93 -2.18
C SER A 202 0.30 -14.96 -1.02
N VAL A 203 -0.96 -14.79 -0.59
CA VAL A 203 -1.32 -13.87 0.48
C VAL A 203 -2.28 -14.51 1.48
N LEU A 204 -2.21 -14.06 2.73
CA LEU A 204 -3.04 -14.57 3.81
C LEU A 204 -4.55 -14.56 3.51
N PRO A 205 -5.16 -13.48 2.98
CA PRO A 205 -6.59 -13.48 2.69
C PRO A 205 -7.02 -14.58 1.72
N ILE A 206 -6.19 -14.88 0.71
CA ILE A 206 -6.47 -15.96 -0.27
C ILE A 206 -6.35 -17.32 0.40
N GLN A 207 -5.30 -17.54 1.19
CA GLN A 207 -5.09 -18.79 1.91
C GLN A 207 -6.23 -19.06 2.92
N MET A 208 -6.65 -18.04 3.67
CA MET A 208 -7.77 -18.15 4.59
C MET A 208 -9.08 -18.48 3.86
N PHE A 209 -9.32 -17.86 2.72
CA PHE A 209 -10.49 -18.17 1.90
C PHE A 209 -10.47 -19.64 1.45
N MET A 210 -9.32 -20.15 1.00
CA MET A 210 -9.17 -21.55 0.57
C MET A 210 -9.38 -22.53 1.72
N LEU A 211 -8.85 -22.25 2.89
CA LEU A 211 -9.07 -23.08 4.09
C LEU A 211 -10.55 -23.12 4.49
N MET A 212 -11.24 -21.97 4.43
CA MET A 212 -12.68 -21.91 4.75
C MET A 212 -13.54 -22.60 3.70
N ALA A 213 -13.14 -22.57 2.43
CA ALA A 213 -13.84 -23.23 1.34
C ALA A 213 -13.63 -24.77 1.32
N GLY A 214 -12.81 -25.31 2.21
CA GLY A 214 -12.49 -26.75 2.23
C GLY A 214 -11.71 -27.22 1.00
N ALA A 215 -11.00 -26.32 0.33
CA ALA A 215 -10.25 -26.58 -0.89
C ALA A 215 -8.79 -27.03 -0.66
N LEU A 216 -8.40 -27.16 0.63
CA LEU A 216 -7.09 -27.63 1.07
C LEU A 216 -7.22 -28.77 2.08
#